data_de4cc9ebb2f3aa2d594b33ee51617c2f
#
_entry.id   de4cc9ebb2f3aa2d594b33ee51617c2f
#
_cell.length_a   1.000
_cell.length_b   1.000
_cell.length_c   1.000
_cell.angle_alpha   90.00
_cell.angle_beta   90.00
_cell.angle_gamma   90.00
#
_symmetry.space_group_name_H-M   'P 1'
#
loop_
_entity.id
_entity.type
_entity.pdbx_description
1 polymer ?
#
loop_
_entity_poly.entity_id
_entity_poly.type
_entity_poly.pdbx_seq_one_letter_code
_entity_poly.pdbx_strand_id
1 'polypeptide(L)'
;MYFTNAWDFEMPERTSPTKRTGSAGDTDKSPAADARGKNQEIVRQFVWDIASINVHLDEIRHFWARELGISGPQWMILMAIGDLDRGKGVAVKDVSAMLHVDPSFVTTQSKMLEKNGFMRRIPSTEDARVVLMSLSDKASKKIATLSSRREVLSEFVFAGYDDRALRDITEQLASLKNRLEKATLMLAVDG
;
A
#
# COMPACT_ATOMS: atom_id res chain seq x y z
N MET A 1 -24.69 4.65 13.28
CA MET A 1 -24.98 3.33 12.67
C MET A 1 -23.65 2.59 12.66
N TYR A 2 -23.48 1.69 13.65
CA TYR A 2 -22.22 0.99 13.93
C TYR A 2 -22.04 -0.13 12.92
N PHE A 3 -20.96 -0.11 12.13
CA PHE A 3 -20.53 -1.28 11.38
C PHE A 3 -19.87 -2.24 12.36
N THR A 4 -20.54 -3.34 12.63
CA THR A 4 -20.03 -4.50 13.36
C THR A 4 -18.83 -5.07 12.60
N ASN A 5 -17.72 -5.24 13.33
CA ASN A 5 -16.50 -5.89 12.86
C ASN A 5 -16.80 -7.33 12.41
N ALA A 6 -16.63 -7.60 11.13
CA ALA A 6 -16.82 -8.93 10.52
C ALA A 6 -15.57 -9.83 10.67
N TRP A 7 -14.75 -9.61 11.69
CA TRP A 7 -13.49 -10.35 11.91
C TRP A 7 -13.28 -10.81 13.36
N ASP A 8 -14.36 -11.13 14.09
CA ASP A 8 -14.24 -11.91 15.32
C ASP A 8 -13.97 -13.38 14.94
N PHE A 9 -12.73 -13.67 14.58
CA PHE A 9 -12.22 -15.02 14.48
C PHE A 9 -11.64 -15.40 15.83
N GLU A 10 -12.43 -16.07 16.67
CA GLU A 10 -11.97 -16.69 17.91
C GLU A 10 -10.83 -17.68 17.59
N MET A 11 -9.65 -17.39 18.11
CA MET A 11 -8.52 -18.33 18.09
C MET A 11 -8.89 -19.53 18.98
N PRO A 12 -8.87 -20.77 18.48
CA PRO A 12 -9.10 -21.93 19.32
C PRO A 12 -8.02 -22.01 20.40
N GLU A 13 -8.44 -22.13 21.66
CA GLU A 13 -7.57 -22.36 22.81
C GLU A 13 -6.68 -23.59 22.59
N ARG A 14 -5.38 -23.45 22.85
CA ARG A 14 -4.42 -24.56 22.87
C ARG A 14 -4.76 -25.48 24.03
N THR A 15 -5.52 -26.54 23.75
CA THR A 15 -5.65 -27.68 24.65
C THR A 15 -4.36 -28.49 24.62
N SER A 16 -3.71 -28.63 25.77
CA SER A 16 -2.53 -29.47 25.97
C SER A 16 -2.83 -30.94 25.62
N PRO A 17 -1.98 -31.65 24.89
CA PRO A 17 -2.23 -33.05 24.56
C PRO A 17 -1.91 -33.95 25.76
N THR A 18 -2.93 -34.67 26.18
CA THR A 18 -2.85 -35.82 27.10
C THR A 18 -1.91 -36.89 26.48
N LYS A 19 -0.91 -37.35 27.24
CA LYS A 19 -0.05 -38.44 26.88
C LYS A 19 -0.86 -39.71 26.56
N ARG A 20 -0.82 -40.15 25.31
CA ARG A 20 -1.14 -41.52 24.91
C ARG A 20 0.16 -42.14 24.40
N THR A 21 0.64 -43.14 25.17
CA THR A 21 1.68 -44.10 24.76
C THR A 21 1.10 -45.04 23.72
N GLY A 22 1.74 -45.18 22.56
CA GLY A 22 1.35 -46.12 21.51
C GLY A 22 2.23 -46.02 20.27
N SER A 23 3.29 -46.80 20.25
CA SER A 23 3.91 -47.53 19.12
C SER A 23 4.10 -46.89 17.75
N ALA A 24 5.35 -46.68 17.41
CA ALA A 24 6.05 -46.94 16.14
C ALA A 24 5.30 -46.67 14.81
N GLY A 25 5.72 -45.62 14.17
CA GLY A 25 5.59 -45.30 12.77
C GLY A 25 6.45 -44.10 12.46
N ASP A 26 7.79 -44.32 12.55
CA ASP A 26 8.80 -43.33 12.16
C ASP A 26 8.75 -43.20 10.63
N THR A 27 7.89 -42.32 10.14
CA THR A 27 7.95 -41.89 8.73
C THR A 27 9.09 -40.89 8.63
N ASP A 28 10.24 -41.39 8.21
CA ASP A 28 11.45 -40.68 7.77
C ASP A 28 11.03 -39.53 6.79
N LYS A 29 10.71 -38.36 7.34
CA LYS A 29 10.52 -37.15 6.57
C LYS A 29 11.89 -36.70 6.07
N SER A 30 12.11 -36.89 4.77
CA SER A 30 13.33 -36.39 4.11
C SER A 30 13.61 -34.93 4.52
N PRO A 31 14.87 -34.60 4.86
CA PRO A 31 15.29 -33.22 5.21
C PRO A 31 14.84 -32.15 4.18
N ALA A 32 14.73 -32.56 2.93
CA ALA A 32 14.24 -31.69 1.84
C ALA A 32 12.73 -31.39 1.94
N ALA A 33 11.91 -32.32 2.46
CA ALA A 33 10.49 -32.11 2.67
C ALA A 33 10.24 -31.18 3.88
N ASP A 34 11.02 -31.30 4.94
CA ASP A 34 10.96 -30.42 6.12
C ASP A 34 11.42 -28.99 5.78
N ALA A 35 12.47 -28.86 4.97
CA ALA A 35 12.95 -27.55 4.48
C ALA A 35 11.91 -26.84 3.59
N ARG A 36 11.20 -27.58 2.72
CA ARG A 36 10.11 -27.01 1.90
C ARG A 36 8.93 -26.58 2.76
N GLY A 37 8.55 -27.36 3.76
CA GLY A 37 7.50 -27.01 4.70
C GLY A 37 7.80 -25.74 5.48
N LYS A 38 9.02 -25.59 5.99
CA LYS A 38 9.48 -24.39 6.68
C LYS A 38 9.47 -23.15 5.78
N ASN A 39 9.90 -23.28 4.53
CA ASN A 39 9.88 -22.19 3.58
C ASN A 39 8.44 -21.73 3.25
N GLN A 40 7.51 -22.67 3.09
CA GLN A 40 6.10 -22.35 2.87
C GLN A 40 5.47 -21.62 4.07
N GLU A 41 5.83 -22.01 5.30
CA GLU A 41 5.38 -21.33 6.51
C GLU A 41 5.85 -19.88 6.56
N ILE A 42 7.13 -19.64 6.28
CA ILE A 42 7.72 -18.28 6.24
C ILE A 42 7.02 -17.44 5.17
N VAL A 43 6.79 -17.99 3.98
CA VAL A 43 6.08 -17.28 2.90
C VAL A 43 4.66 -16.94 3.30
N ARG A 44 3.93 -17.86 3.95
CA ARG A 44 2.59 -17.62 4.44
C ARG A 44 2.56 -16.50 5.48
N GLN A 45 3.44 -16.54 6.47
CA GLN A 45 3.58 -15.48 7.48
C GLN A 45 3.88 -14.14 6.83
N PHE A 46 4.84 -14.08 5.91
CA PHE A 46 5.18 -12.88 5.18
C PHE A 46 3.97 -12.26 4.44
N VAL A 47 3.15 -13.09 3.78
CA VAL A 47 1.94 -12.60 3.09
C VAL A 47 0.95 -11.97 4.07
N TRP A 48 0.75 -12.59 5.25
CA TRP A 48 -0.12 -12.04 6.28
C TRP A 48 0.44 -10.75 6.89
N ASP A 49 1.75 -10.65 7.11
CA ASP A 49 2.39 -9.44 7.62
C ASP A 49 2.22 -8.27 6.63
N ILE A 50 2.43 -8.51 5.33
CA ILE A 50 2.18 -7.50 4.29
C ILE A 50 0.71 -7.08 4.25
N ALA A 51 -0.22 -8.02 4.36
CA ALA A 51 -1.66 -7.71 4.41
C ALA A 51 -2.00 -6.84 5.64
N SER A 52 -1.48 -7.18 6.81
CA SER A 52 -1.66 -6.40 8.05
C SER A 52 -1.06 -5.00 7.94
N ILE A 53 0.17 -4.89 7.43
CA ILE A 53 0.83 -3.58 7.18
C ILE A 53 -0.06 -2.72 6.26
N ASN A 54 -0.60 -3.30 5.18
CA ASN A 54 -1.47 -2.55 4.27
C ASN A 54 -2.73 -2.02 4.95
N VAL A 55 -3.35 -2.80 5.86
CA VAL A 55 -4.51 -2.35 6.64
C VAL A 55 -4.16 -1.10 7.47
N HIS A 56 -3.06 -1.13 8.22
CA HIS A 56 -2.64 0.00 9.04
C HIS A 56 -2.23 1.23 8.22
N LEU A 57 -1.56 1.01 7.09
CA LEU A 57 -1.24 2.10 6.16
C LEU A 57 -2.51 2.74 5.58
N ASP A 58 -3.56 1.94 5.35
CA ASP A 58 -4.84 2.45 4.86
C ASP A 58 -5.57 3.27 5.93
N GLU A 59 -5.55 2.83 7.19
CA GLU A 59 -6.09 3.60 8.33
C GLU A 59 -5.39 4.97 8.47
N ILE A 60 -4.06 5.00 8.36
CA ILE A 60 -3.27 6.23 8.40
C ILE A 60 -3.64 7.15 7.21
N ARG A 61 -3.79 6.60 6.00
CA ARG A 61 -4.24 7.35 4.82
C ARG A 61 -5.62 7.97 5.02
N HIS A 62 -6.55 7.19 5.55
CA HIS A 62 -7.91 7.66 5.84
C HIS A 62 -7.92 8.74 6.92
N PHE A 63 -7.06 8.65 7.92
CA PHE A 63 -6.90 9.71 8.92
C PHE A 63 -6.48 11.03 8.26
N TRP A 64 -5.41 11.05 7.44
CA TRP A 64 -4.95 12.25 6.76
C TRP A 64 -5.97 12.80 5.75
N ALA A 65 -6.66 11.92 5.05
CA ALA A 65 -7.71 12.31 4.12
C ALA A 65 -8.86 13.05 4.83
N ARG A 66 -9.30 12.56 5.99
CA ARG A 66 -10.34 13.21 6.81
C ARG A 66 -9.92 14.58 7.31
N GLU A 67 -8.66 14.78 7.68
CA GLU A 67 -8.13 16.10 8.09
C GLU A 67 -8.28 17.15 6.97
N LEU A 68 -8.25 16.72 5.70
CA LEU A 68 -8.47 17.57 4.54
C LEU A 68 -9.94 17.64 4.10
N GLY A 69 -10.80 16.76 4.59
CA GLY A 69 -12.19 16.62 4.14
C GLY A 69 -12.31 15.96 2.75
N ILE A 70 -11.42 15.00 2.43
CA ILE A 70 -11.38 14.25 1.17
C ILE A 70 -11.36 12.74 1.43
N SER A 71 -11.49 11.92 0.38
CA SER A 71 -11.38 10.47 0.49
C SER A 71 -9.92 9.97 0.50
N GLY A 72 -9.70 8.72 0.99
CA GLY A 72 -8.39 8.07 0.97
C GLY A 72 -7.76 8.03 -0.42
N PRO A 73 -8.48 7.58 -1.47
CA PRO A 73 -7.98 7.64 -2.84
C PRO A 73 -7.60 9.05 -3.32
N GLN A 74 -8.38 10.08 -2.96
CA GLN A 74 -8.06 11.46 -3.29
C GLN A 74 -6.79 11.94 -2.59
N TRP A 75 -6.59 11.55 -1.33
CA TRP A 75 -5.34 11.80 -0.61
C TRP A 75 -4.15 11.18 -1.34
N MET A 76 -4.25 9.91 -1.77
CA MET A 76 -3.18 9.24 -2.49
C MET A 76 -2.81 9.95 -3.80
N ILE A 77 -3.81 10.45 -4.54
CA ILE A 77 -3.58 11.23 -5.76
C ILE A 77 -2.84 12.54 -5.45
N LEU A 78 -3.22 13.26 -4.39
CA LEU A 78 -2.50 14.49 -4.00
C LEU A 78 -1.04 14.19 -3.61
N MET A 79 -0.80 13.09 -2.88
CA MET A 79 0.56 12.69 -2.50
C MET A 79 1.39 12.30 -3.74
N ALA A 80 0.83 11.49 -4.65
CA ALA A 80 1.52 11.11 -5.89
C ALA A 80 1.89 12.33 -6.73
N ILE A 81 1.00 13.33 -6.82
CA ILE A 81 1.31 14.59 -7.53
C ILE A 81 2.41 15.35 -6.80
N GLY A 82 2.36 15.46 -5.46
CA GLY A 82 3.40 16.12 -4.68
C GLY A 82 4.79 15.51 -4.88
N ASP A 83 4.85 14.18 -5.01
CA ASP A 83 6.10 13.44 -5.21
C ASP A 83 6.60 13.47 -6.66
N LEU A 84 5.70 13.51 -7.65
CA LEU A 84 6.06 13.45 -9.07
C LEU A 84 6.26 14.83 -9.71
N ASP A 85 5.58 15.87 -9.22
CA ASP A 85 5.62 17.20 -9.84
C ASP A 85 6.98 17.88 -9.67
N ARG A 86 7.58 18.23 -10.80
CA ARG A 86 8.84 19.01 -10.89
C ARG A 86 8.57 20.42 -11.38
N GLY A 87 7.38 20.97 -11.10
CA GLY A 87 6.99 22.32 -11.50
C GLY A 87 6.32 22.41 -12.88
N LYS A 88 6.10 21.29 -13.56
CA LYS A 88 5.45 21.23 -14.88
C LYS A 88 4.06 20.61 -14.85
N GLY A 89 3.62 20.14 -13.68
CA GLY A 89 2.45 19.29 -13.52
C GLY A 89 2.72 17.83 -13.88
N VAL A 90 1.79 16.95 -13.54
CA VAL A 90 1.91 15.50 -13.67
C VAL A 90 0.78 14.97 -14.56
N ALA A 91 1.11 14.15 -15.55
CA ALA A 91 0.08 13.54 -16.39
C ALA A 91 -0.72 12.46 -15.64
N VAL A 92 -1.98 12.29 -16.03
CA VAL A 92 -2.87 11.26 -15.46
C VAL A 92 -2.24 9.88 -15.50
N LYS A 93 -1.57 9.53 -16.60
CA LYS A 93 -0.90 8.23 -16.79
C LYS A 93 0.20 7.96 -15.75
N ASP A 94 0.95 9.00 -15.35
CA ASP A 94 2.07 8.86 -14.43
C ASP A 94 1.56 8.64 -12.99
N VAL A 95 0.49 9.36 -12.60
CA VAL A 95 -0.20 9.12 -11.32
C VAL A 95 -0.84 7.73 -11.29
N SER A 96 -1.50 7.34 -12.37
CA SER A 96 -2.11 6.01 -12.53
C SER A 96 -1.07 4.89 -12.38
N ALA A 97 0.07 5.02 -13.05
CA ALA A 97 1.17 4.06 -12.97
C ALA A 97 1.75 3.98 -11.54
N MET A 98 1.97 5.12 -10.86
CA MET A 98 2.48 5.15 -9.49
C MET A 98 1.53 4.50 -8.49
N LEU A 99 0.22 4.71 -8.66
CA LEU A 99 -0.81 4.20 -7.75
C LEU A 99 -1.32 2.81 -8.12
N HIS A 100 -0.92 2.25 -9.26
CA HIS A 100 -1.42 0.98 -9.81
C HIS A 100 -2.95 0.94 -9.94
N VAL A 101 -3.54 2.02 -10.44
CA VAL A 101 -4.99 2.16 -10.66
C VAL A 101 -5.30 2.52 -12.11
N ASP A 102 -6.55 2.32 -12.52
CA ASP A 102 -6.99 2.68 -13.87
C ASP A 102 -6.92 4.21 -14.10
N PRO A 103 -6.45 4.70 -15.27
CA PRO A 103 -6.40 6.12 -15.60
C PRO A 103 -7.75 6.84 -15.54
N SER A 104 -8.85 6.13 -15.83
CA SER A 104 -10.20 6.71 -15.72
C SER A 104 -10.58 7.01 -14.28
N PHE A 105 -10.13 6.17 -13.34
CA PHE A 105 -10.29 6.42 -11.91
C PHE A 105 -9.57 7.69 -11.48
N VAL A 106 -8.28 7.84 -11.85
CA VAL A 106 -7.52 9.08 -11.57
C VAL A 106 -8.20 10.29 -12.20
N THR A 107 -8.68 10.16 -13.43
CA THR A 107 -9.42 11.23 -14.12
C THR A 107 -10.66 11.66 -13.35
N THR A 108 -11.44 10.70 -12.86
CA THR A 108 -12.67 10.97 -12.11
C THR A 108 -12.37 11.64 -10.77
N GLN A 109 -11.44 11.10 -10.00
CA GLN A 109 -11.06 11.63 -8.69
C GLN A 109 -10.40 13.01 -8.79
N SER A 110 -9.56 13.23 -9.80
CA SER A 110 -8.91 14.52 -10.03
C SER A 110 -9.90 15.63 -10.40
N LYS A 111 -10.97 15.34 -11.17
CA LYS A 111 -12.05 16.29 -11.41
C LYS A 111 -12.76 16.71 -10.12
N MET A 112 -12.99 15.76 -9.20
CA MET A 112 -13.58 16.06 -7.89
C MET A 112 -12.65 16.91 -7.04
N LEU A 113 -11.35 16.60 -7.02
CA LEU A 113 -10.34 17.41 -6.33
C LEU A 113 -10.22 18.83 -6.89
N GLU A 114 -10.29 18.98 -8.21
CA GLU A 114 -10.31 20.29 -8.88
C GLU A 114 -11.55 21.08 -8.48
N LYS A 115 -12.75 20.48 -8.55
CA LYS A 115 -14.01 21.11 -8.11
C LYS A 115 -13.95 21.57 -6.66
N ASN A 116 -13.28 20.84 -5.79
CA ASN A 116 -13.10 21.17 -4.38
C ASN A 116 -11.92 22.13 -4.13
N GLY A 117 -11.23 22.56 -5.19
CA GLY A 117 -10.14 23.52 -5.14
C GLY A 117 -8.84 22.99 -4.57
N PHE A 118 -8.61 21.66 -4.57
CA PHE A 118 -7.37 21.05 -4.13
C PHE A 118 -6.34 20.86 -5.26
N MET A 119 -6.78 20.96 -6.49
CA MET A 119 -5.98 20.65 -7.66
C MET A 119 -6.24 21.65 -8.78
N ARG A 120 -5.26 21.84 -9.66
CA ARG A 120 -5.40 22.49 -10.97
C ARG A 120 -5.18 21.42 -12.04
N ARG A 121 -5.99 21.50 -13.11
CA ARG A 121 -5.88 20.60 -14.27
C ARG A 121 -5.81 21.47 -15.51
N ILE A 122 -4.75 21.35 -16.27
CA ILE A 122 -4.54 22.13 -17.50
C ILE A 122 -4.15 21.19 -18.64
N PRO A 123 -4.57 21.44 -19.88
CA PRO A 123 -4.04 20.75 -21.04
C PRO A 123 -2.54 21.00 -21.17
N SER A 124 -1.79 19.98 -21.58
CA SER A 124 -0.38 20.13 -21.90
C SER A 124 -0.21 21.05 -23.12
N THR A 125 0.81 21.86 -23.10
CA THR A 125 1.19 22.71 -24.25
C THR A 125 1.84 21.88 -25.37
N GLU A 126 2.37 20.70 -25.08
CA GLU A 126 3.02 19.81 -26.04
C GLU A 126 2.00 18.89 -26.74
N ASP A 127 0.98 18.41 -25.99
CA ASP A 127 -0.11 17.59 -26.50
C ASP A 127 -1.40 17.91 -25.74
N ALA A 128 -2.33 18.58 -26.38
CA ALA A 128 -3.61 18.97 -25.79
C ALA A 128 -4.50 17.79 -25.33
N ARG A 129 -4.19 16.55 -25.73
CA ARG A 129 -4.86 15.34 -25.24
C ARG A 129 -4.41 14.96 -23.85
N VAL A 130 -3.22 15.43 -23.42
CA VAL A 130 -2.66 15.18 -22.12
C VAL A 130 -3.11 16.23 -21.13
N VAL A 131 -3.71 15.83 -20.03
CA VAL A 131 -4.05 16.69 -18.90
C VAL A 131 -2.96 16.62 -17.86
N LEU A 132 -2.38 17.77 -17.52
CA LEU A 132 -1.41 17.94 -16.45
C LEU A 132 -2.12 18.36 -15.17
N MET A 133 -1.78 17.73 -14.08
CA MET A 133 -2.33 17.96 -12.75
C MET A 133 -1.25 18.55 -11.84
N SER A 134 -1.61 19.55 -11.04
CA SER A 134 -0.74 20.12 -10.02
C SER A 134 -1.54 20.44 -8.76
N LEU A 135 -0.86 20.44 -7.60
CA LEU A 135 -1.48 20.86 -6.35
C LEU A 135 -1.88 22.34 -6.44
N SER A 136 -3.04 22.69 -5.88
CA SER A 136 -3.39 24.09 -5.66
C SER A 136 -2.66 24.64 -4.44
N ASP A 137 -2.59 25.96 -4.30
CA ASP A 137 -2.03 26.63 -3.12
C ASP A 137 -2.79 26.23 -1.83
N LYS A 138 -4.11 26.03 -1.95
CA LYS A 138 -4.95 25.50 -0.87
C LYS A 138 -4.52 24.12 -0.43
N ALA A 139 -4.27 23.20 -1.39
CA ALA A 139 -3.81 21.85 -1.08
C ALA A 139 -2.42 21.89 -0.44
N SER A 140 -1.46 22.58 -1.05
CA SER A 140 -0.10 22.71 -0.54
C SER A 140 -0.06 23.26 0.89
N LYS A 141 -0.81 24.32 1.19
CA LYS A 141 -0.92 24.88 2.54
C LYS A 141 -1.51 23.88 3.54
N LYS A 142 -2.62 23.20 3.18
CA LYS A 142 -3.25 22.21 4.05
C LYS A 142 -2.34 21.00 4.30
N ILE A 143 -1.66 20.49 3.29
CA ILE A 143 -0.70 19.39 3.43
C ILE A 143 0.47 19.82 4.33
N ALA A 144 0.97 21.04 4.16
CA ALA A 144 2.04 21.59 5.00
C ALA A 144 1.65 21.68 6.49
N THR A 145 0.38 21.95 6.82
CA THR A 145 -0.05 21.94 8.24
C THR A 145 0.00 20.56 8.89
N LEU A 146 0.07 19.49 8.09
CA LEU A 146 0.15 18.11 8.56
C LEU A 146 1.59 17.59 8.62
N SER A 147 2.58 18.33 8.08
CA SER A 147 3.95 17.84 7.92
C SER A 147 4.58 17.40 9.23
N SER A 148 4.55 18.24 10.27
CA SER A 148 5.14 17.91 11.57
C SER A 148 4.53 16.66 12.22
N ARG A 149 3.21 16.49 12.11
CA ARG A 149 2.55 15.27 12.63
C ARG A 149 2.92 14.03 11.83
N ARG A 150 3.10 14.17 10.51
CA ARG A 150 3.55 13.10 9.63
C ARG A 150 5.00 12.71 9.91
N GLU A 151 5.86 13.69 10.15
CA GLU A 151 7.27 13.48 10.53
C GLU A 151 7.36 12.70 11.85
N VAL A 152 6.68 13.15 12.91
CA VAL A 152 6.65 12.45 14.21
C VAL A 152 6.14 11.01 14.06
N LEU A 153 5.09 10.78 13.26
CA LEU A 153 4.59 9.43 13.01
C LEU A 153 5.61 8.59 12.24
N SER A 154 6.26 9.16 11.25
CA SER A 154 7.30 8.49 10.46
C SER A 154 8.50 8.12 11.33
N GLU A 155 8.97 9.02 12.16
CA GLU A 155 10.04 8.75 13.12
C GLU A 155 9.68 7.62 14.07
N PHE A 156 8.45 7.61 14.62
CA PHE A 156 7.98 6.54 15.48
C PHE A 156 7.94 5.18 14.78
N VAL A 157 7.40 5.13 13.56
CA VAL A 157 7.26 3.88 12.80
C VAL A 157 8.62 3.31 12.39
N PHE A 158 9.59 4.17 12.06
CA PHE A 158 10.89 3.75 11.52
C PHE A 158 12.06 3.91 12.51
N ALA A 159 11.79 4.20 13.79
CA ALA A 159 12.82 4.44 14.81
C ALA A 159 13.85 3.31 14.98
N GLY A 160 13.48 2.07 14.62
CA GLY A 160 14.38 0.90 14.72
C GLY A 160 15.23 0.64 13.49
N TYR A 161 15.13 1.47 12.45
CA TYR A 161 15.79 1.24 11.17
C TYR A 161 16.77 2.37 10.85
N ASP A 162 18.00 2.00 10.53
CA ASP A 162 18.94 2.93 9.92
C ASP A 162 18.72 3.06 8.40
N ASP A 163 19.39 4.03 7.79
CA ASP A 163 19.28 4.29 6.35
C ASP A 163 19.64 3.09 5.47
N ARG A 164 20.56 2.23 5.95
CA ARG A 164 20.97 1.04 5.21
C ARG A 164 19.87 -0.01 5.24
N ALA A 165 19.34 -0.30 6.42
CA ALA A 165 18.23 -1.25 6.59
C ALA A 165 16.99 -0.83 5.78
N LEU A 166 16.65 0.47 5.77
CA LEU A 166 15.53 0.99 4.95
C LEU A 166 15.79 0.82 3.46
N ARG A 167 17.01 1.09 2.97
CA ARG A 167 17.36 0.86 1.56
C ARG A 167 17.25 -0.61 1.18
N ASP A 168 17.82 -1.51 2.00
CA ASP A 168 17.79 -2.94 1.74
C ASP A 168 16.34 -3.48 1.67
N ILE A 169 15.48 -3.07 2.60
CA ILE A 169 14.05 -3.42 2.61
C ILE A 169 13.36 -2.87 1.35
N THR A 170 13.62 -1.62 0.98
CA THR A 170 13.03 -0.97 -0.19
C THR A 170 13.38 -1.70 -1.49
N GLU A 171 14.63 -2.12 -1.65
CA GLU A 171 15.08 -2.91 -2.81
C GLU A 171 14.42 -4.28 -2.88
N GLN A 172 14.29 -4.97 -1.75
CA GLN A 172 13.60 -6.26 -1.68
C GLN A 172 12.11 -6.13 -2.02
N LEU A 173 11.44 -5.11 -1.48
CA LEU A 173 10.04 -4.82 -1.79
C LEU A 173 9.84 -4.45 -3.26
N ALA A 174 10.74 -3.69 -3.87
CA ALA A 174 10.69 -3.38 -5.30
C ALA A 174 10.83 -4.64 -6.16
N SER A 175 11.76 -5.54 -5.81
CA SER A 175 11.92 -6.84 -6.49
C SER A 175 10.66 -7.70 -6.36
N LEU A 176 10.09 -7.79 -5.16
CA LEU A 176 8.85 -8.52 -4.91
C LEU A 176 7.68 -7.96 -5.71
N LYS A 177 7.50 -6.62 -5.71
CA LYS A 177 6.47 -5.93 -6.48
C LYS A 177 6.54 -6.31 -7.96
N ASN A 178 7.71 -6.23 -8.58
CA ASN A 178 7.89 -6.59 -9.99
C ASN A 178 7.54 -8.05 -10.30
N ARG A 179 7.79 -8.97 -9.33
CA ARG A 179 7.39 -10.39 -9.48
C ARG A 179 5.88 -10.57 -9.36
N LEU A 180 5.23 -9.86 -8.43
CA LEU A 180 3.78 -9.89 -8.25
C LEU A 180 3.06 -9.32 -9.48
N GLU A 181 3.55 -8.24 -10.07
CA GLU A 181 3.01 -7.69 -11.32
C GLU A 181 3.03 -8.74 -12.45
N LYS A 182 4.16 -9.44 -12.61
CA LYS A 182 4.26 -10.52 -13.60
C LYS A 182 3.32 -11.68 -13.31
N ALA A 183 3.22 -12.10 -12.04
CA ALA A 183 2.30 -13.17 -11.64
C ALA A 183 0.84 -12.80 -11.90
N THR A 184 0.44 -11.55 -11.63
CA THR A 184 -0.92 -11.06 -11.93
C THR A 184 -1.21 -11.11 -13.43
N LEU A 185 -0.23 -10.73 -14.27
CA LEU A 185 -0.39 -10.83 -15.73
C LEU A 185 -0.52 -12.28 -16.22
N MET A 186 0.21 -13.23 -15.62
CA MET A 186 0.09 -14.66 -15.94
C MET A 186 -1.31 -15.18 -15.61
N LEU A 187 -1.87 -14.83 -14.45
CA LEU A 187 -3.24 -15.21 -14.07
C LEU A 187 -4.30 -14.61 -15.00
N ALA A 188 -4.07 -13.42 -15.54
CA ALA A 188 -5.00 -12.78 -16.47
C ALA A 188 -5.01 -13.41 -17.88
N VAL A 189 -3.99 -14.19 -18.23
CA VAL A 189 -3.90 -14.90 -19.55
C VAL A 189 -4.54 -16.28 -19.45
N ASP A 190 -4.53 -16.91 -18.27
CA ASP A 190 -5.04 -18.27 -18.04
C ASP A 190 -6.55 -18.31 -17.67
N GLY A 191 -7.23 -17.17 -17.53
CA GLY A 191 -8.65 -16.99 -17.21
C GLY A 191 -9.42 -16.34 -18.34
#